data_26c1fe92d07e3ea72e59df1e914e4888
#
_entry.id   26c1fe92d07e3ea72e59df1e914e4888
#
_cell.length_a   1.000
_cell.length_b   1.000
_cell.length_c   1.000
_cell.angle_alpha   90.00
_cell.angle_beta   90.00
_cell.angle_gamma   90.00
#
_symmetry.space_group_name_H-M   'P 1'
#
loop_
_entity.id
_entity.type
_entity.pdbx_description
1 polymer ?
#
loop_
_entity_poly.entity_id
_entity_poly.type
_entity_poly.pdbx_seq_one_letter_code
_entity_poly.pdbx_strand_id
1 'polypeptide(L)'
;MSYAEFKRKAREHQVRFREEVLGVDYCKYPNVLHIADALKGLVFYAPFRDEILEELRKPVPKTSSAPSGQMLTNMLRSEHIPYNIFFPMRKNMDGCRELFNDILSKEEIGRVVSIDIEFHPEPIEEYLADHTAFDVYVSYVDMDGRPCGIGIEVKYTEKEYPLKEGTSEYNHVKDDDGNTRLFPNYLNATLGSGYYKEGVSHDLLVSNKFRQIWRNHILGASMVLHGNIHRFTSITLFPEANVHFSEDAMPKYAELLSDAGRESFVALTYERLFKLMERYFKIDEGWVEYLKNRYIF
;
A
#
# COMPACT_ATOMS: atom_id res chain seq x y z
N MET A 1 5.40 15.75 16.93
CA MET A 1 5.69 16.49 15.67
C MET A 1 4.37 16.74 14.96
N SER A 2 4.15 17.90 14.32
CA SER A 2 2.93 18.11 13.51
C SER A 2 3.07 17.44 12.13
N TYR A 3 1.93 17.16 11.47
CA TYR A 3 1.97 16.64 10.09
C TYR A 3 2.68 17.59 9.10
N ALA A 4 2.49 18.91 9.24
CA ALA A 4 3.18 19.88 8.40
C ALA A 4 4.71 19.85 8.59
N GLU A 5 5.15 19.69 9.83
CA GLU A 5 6.56 19.54 10.15
C GLU A 5 7.14 18.22 9.62
N PHE A 6 6.41 17.11 9.77
CA PHE A 6 6.78 15.83 9.16
C PHE A 6 6.99 15.98 7.65
N LYS A 7 6.02 16.56 6.94
CA LYS A 7 6.10 16.74 5.49
C LYS A 7 7.26 17.63 5.06
N ARG A 8 7.58 18.66 5.84
CA ARG A 8 8.76 19.50 5.61
C ARG A 8 10.05 18.71 5.78
N LYS A 9 10.20 17.96 6.87
CA LYS A 9 11.37 17.11 7.13
C LYS A 9 11.55 16.01 6.08
N ALA A 10 10.46 15.36 5.67
CA ALA A 10 10.48 14.38 4.57
C ALA A 10 11.03 15.00 3.28
N ARG A 11 10.59 16.21 2.95
CA ARG A 11 11.11 16.92 1.76
C ARG A 11 12.58 17.24 1.89
N GLU A 12 13.02 17.80 3.01
CA GLU A 12 14.43 18.13 3.26
C GLU A 12 15.31 16.87 3.20
N HIS A 13 14.80 15.76 3.72
CA HIS A 13 15.48 14.47 3.67
C HIS A 13 15.63 13.96 2.23
N GLN A 14 14.56 13.97 1.43
CA GLN A 14 14.63 13.54 0.04
C GLN A 14 15.50 14.47 -0.83
N VAL A 15 15.57 15.76 -0.51
CA VAL A 15 16.50 16.70 -1.18
C VAL A 15 17.93 16.32 -0.87
N ARG A 16 18.29 16.08 0.38
CA ARG A 16 19.65 15.62 0.75
C ARG A 16 19.98 14.29 0.07
N PHE A 17 19.07 13.33 0.10
CA PHE A 17 19.25 12.04 -0.57
C PHE A 17 19.53 12.22 -2.07
N ARG A 18 18.80 13.10 -2.75
CA ARG A 18 19.05 13.43 -4.16
C ARG A 18 20.46 14.01 -4.36
N GLU A 19 20.88 14.94 -3.51
CA GLU A 19 22.17 15.62 -3.61
C GLU A 19 23.35 14.68 -3.27
N GLU A 20 23.28 14.00 -2.14
CA GLU A 20 24.39 13.25 -1.56
C GLU A 20 24.51 11.81 -2.11
N VAL A 21 23.36 11.17 -2.41
CA VAL A 21 23.34 9.77 -2.84
C VAL A 21 23.15 9.63 -4.34
N LEU A 22 22.20 10.37 -4.93
CA LEU A 22 21.95 10.28 -6.37
C LEU A 22 22.90 11.20 -7.18
N GLY A 23 23.39 12.29 -6.60
CA GLY A 23 24.34 13.21 -7.25
C GLY A 23 23.78 13.93 -8.47
N VAL A 24 22.46 14.23 -8.47
CA VAL A 24 21.78 14.84 -9.62
C VAL A 24 21.06 16.14 -9.26
N ASP A 25 20.88 16.99 -10.26
CA ASP A 25 20.11 18.21 -10.14
C ASP A 25 18.60 17.95 -10.10
N TYR A 26 17.82 18.99 -9.84
CA TYR A 26 16.37 18.93 -9.75
C TYR A 26 15.68 19.74 -10.86
N CYS A 27 14.44 19.32 -11.18
CA CYS A 27 13.53 20.07 -12.05
C CYS A 27 12.51 20.81 -11.18
N LYS A 28 12.20 22.04 -11.47
CA LYS A 28 11.16 22.90 -10.86
C LYS A 28 11.12 22.95 -9.31
N TYR A 29 11.14 21.79 -8.62
CA TYR A 29 11.14 21.67 -7.15
C TYR A 29 12.29 20.77 -6.68
N PRO A 30 12.94 21.08 -5.54
CA PRO A 30 14.14 20.35 -5.09
C PRO A 30 13.99 18.83 -4.90
N ASN A 31 12.75 18.34 -4.67
CA ASN A 31 12.44 16.93 -4.56
C ASN A 31 11.95 16.28 -5.86
N VAL A 32 12.11 16.95 -7.01
CA VAL A 32 11.64 16.46 -8.31
C VAL A 32 12.83 16.33 -9.27
N LEU A 33 13.07 15.11 -9.72
CA LEU A 33 14.14 14.77 -10.66
C LEU A 33 13.83 15.32 -12.07
N HIS A 34 14.89 15.62 -12.84
CA HIS A 34 14.74 15.83 -14.28
C HIS A 34 14.21 14.56 -14.95
N ILE A 35 13.40 14.74 -16.00
CA ILE A 35 12.81 13.62 -16.72
C ILE A 35 13.88 12.65 -17.28
N ALA A 36 15.02 13.17 -17.72
CA ALA A 36 16.12 12.36 -18.22
C ALA A 36 16.71 11.43 -17.14
N ASP A 37 16.77 11.86 -15.89
CA ASP A 37 17.25 11.07 -14.77
C ASP A 37 16.16 10.14 -14.23
N ALA A 38 14.92 10.60 -14.22
CA ALA A 38 13.76 9.78 -13.87
C ALA A 38 13.61 8.58 -14.83
N LEU A 39 13.78 8.78 -16.13
CA LEU A 39 13.73 7.71 -17.14
C LEU A 39 14.89 6.68 -17.01
N LYS A 40 15.99 7.05 -16.35
CA LYS A 40 17.03 6.10 -15.95
C LYS A 40 16.61 5.28 -14.70
N GLY A 41 15.45 5.56 -14.11
CA GLY A 41 14.95 4.88 -12.92
C GLY A 41 15.69 5.23 -11.63
N LEU A 42 16.23 6.46 -11.50
CA LEU A 42 17.02 6.84 -10.31
C LEU A 42 16.21 6.82 -9.01
N VAL A 43 14.87 6.79 -9.06
CA VAL A 43 14.02 6.58 -7.88
C VAL A 43 14.05 5.14 -7.37
N PHE A 44 14.62 4.21 -8.11
CA PHE A 44 14.71 2.80 -7.72
C PHE A 44 16.08 2.44 -7.18
N TYR A 45 16.14 1.43 -6.33
CA TYR A 45 17.36 0.85 -5.81
C TYR A 45 18.22 0.30 -6.95
N ALA A 46 19.46 0.74 -7.02
CA ALA A 46 20.30 0.55 -8.19
C ALA A 46 20.44 -0.92 -8.66
N PRO A 47 20.64 -1.92 -7.76
CA PRO A 47 20.77 -3.32 -8.18
C PRO A 47 19.54 -3.93 -8.86
N PHE A 48 18.34 -3.39 -8.63
CA PHE A 48 17.09 -3.89 -9.21
C PHE A 48 16.46 -2.94 -10.23
N ARG A 49 17.11 -1.83 -10.49
CA ARG A 49 16.57 -0.73 -11.31
C ARG A 49 16.17 -1.18 -12.72
N ASP A 50 17.03 -1.91 -13.39
CA ASP A 50 16.79 -2.34 -14.77
C ASP A 50 15.62 -3.34 -14.84
N GLU A 51 15.55 -4.29 -13.89
CA GLU A 51 14.45 -5.25 -13.80
C GLU A 51 13.11 -4.53 -13.50
N ILE A 52 13.12 -3.52 -12.63
CA ILE A 52 11.93 -2.72 -12.32
C ILE A 52 11.49 -1.91 -13.54
N LEU A 53 12.43 -1.28 -14.25
CA LEU A 53 12.10 -0.54 -15.48
C LEU A 53 11.57 -1.45 -16.58
N GLU A 54 12.04 -2.69 -16.66
CA GLU A 54 11.49 -3.69 -17.58
C GLU A 54 10.07 -4.09 -17.19
N GLU A 55 9.80 -4.30 -15.90
CA GLU A 55 8.45 -4.56 -15.38
C GLU A 55 7.48 -3.43 -15.75
N LEU A 56 7.89 -2.18 -15.55
CA LEU A 56 7.07 -0.99 -15.84
C LEU A 56 6.81 -0.76 -17.33
N ARG A 57 7.60 -1.37 -18.23
CA ARG A 57 7.37 -1.31 -19.68
C ARG A 57 6.38 -2.35 -20.17
N LYS A 58 6.04 -3.34 -19.38
CA LYS A 58 5.03 -4.33 -19.75
C LYS A 58 3.68 -3.65 -19.98
N PRO A 59 2.89 -4.15 -20.93
CA PRO A 59 1.55 -3.65 -21.15
C PRO A 59 0.74 -3.74 -19.84
N VAL A 60 0.19 -2.61 -19.42
CA VAL A 60 -0.72 -2.57 -18.27
C VAL A 60 -2.07 -3.13 -18.73
N PRO A 61 -2.70 -4.04 -17.97
CA PRO A 61 -4.07 -4.46 -18.24
C PRO A 61 -4.99 -3.24 -18.39
N LYS A 62 -6.00 -3.32 -19.27
CA LYS A 62 -6.94 -2.19 -19.51
C LYS A 62 -7.65 -1.70 -18.25
N THR A 63 -7.72 -2.56 -17.26
CA THR A 63 -8.33 -2.35 -15.95
C THR A 63 -7.40 -1.66 -14.95
N SER A 64 -6.09 -1.65 -15.18
CA SER A 64 -5.10 -1.03 -14.29
C SER A 64 -4.74 0.39 -14.73
N SER A 65 -4.44 1.25 -13.76
CA SER A 65 -3.91 2.58 -14.04
C SER A 65 -2.43 2.48 -14.42
N ALA A 66 -2.04 3.10 -15.53
CA ALA A 66 -0.62 3.23 -15.86
C ALA A 66 0.10 4.07 -14.77
N PRO A 67 1.36 3.73 -14.42
CA PRO A 67 2.14 4.51 -13.48
C PRO A 67 2.15 5.99 -13.86
N SER A 68 1.91 6.86 -12.88
CA SER A 68 1.89 8.30 -13.16
C SER A 68 3.29 8.79 -13.54
N GLY A 69 3.39 9.77 -14.42
CA GLY A 69 4.69 10.41 -14.73
C GLY A 69 5.37 11.01 -13.50
N GLN A 70 4.62 11.26 -12.42
CA GLN A 70 5.15 11.75 -11.15
C GLN A 70 5.80 10.64 -10.30
N MET A 71 5.42 9.37 -10.50
CA MET A 71 6.01 8.22 -9.82
C MET A 71 7.55 8.20 -9.99
N LEU A 72 8.05 8.46 -11.19
CA LEU A 72 9.48 8.43 -11.49
C LEU A 72 10.20 9.73 -11.15
N THR A 73 9.49 10.85 -11.10
CA THR A 73 10.11 12.18 -10.93
C THR A 73 10.02 12.71 -9.50
N ASN A 74 8.89 12.51 -8.81
CA ASN A 74 8.66 13.13 -7.51
C ASN A 74 9.01 12.16 -6.36
N MET A 75 10.13 12.41 -5.71
CA MET A 75 10.68 11.57 -4.63
C MET A 75 9.81 11.52 -3.36
N LEU A 76 8.76 12.35 -3.26
CA LEU A 76 7.81 12.34 -2.14
C LEU A 76 6.56 11.47 -2.38
N ARG A 77 6.44 10.86 -3.58
CA ARG A 77 5.30 9.97 -3.89
C ARG A 77 5.49 8.59 -3.28
N SER A 78 4.40 7.98 -2.85
CA SER A 78 4.41 6.59 -2.36
C SER A 78 4.50 5.56 -3.50
N GLU A 79 4.06 5.89 -4.71
CA GLU A 79 3.91 4.98 -5.85
C GLU A 79 5.18 4.18 -6.23
N HIS A 80 6.39 4.74 -6.03
CA HIS A 80 7.64 4.03 -6.33
C HIS A 80 8.16 3.17 -5.16
N ILE A 81 7.61 3.33 -3.96
CA ILE A 81 8.07 2.64 -2.74
C ILE A 81 7.78 1.13 -2.78
N PRO A 82 6.62 0.66 -3.26
CA PRO A 82 6.36 -0.77 -3.46
C PRO A 82 7.46 -1.47 -4.27
N TYR A 83 7.94 -0.83 -5.33
CA TYR A 83 9.02 -1.37 -6.15
C TYR A 83 10.35 -1.44 -5.42
N ASN A 84 10.67 -0.46 -4.57
CA ASN A 84 11.91 -0.46 -3.79
C ASN A 84 11.90 -1.50 -2.66
N ILE A 85 10.73 -1.78 -2.09
CA ILE A 85 10.60 -2.71 -0.95
C ILE A 85 10.25 -4.12 -1.42
N PHE A 86 9.20 -4.29 -2.20
CA PHE A 86 8.59 -5.60 -2.44
C PHE A 86 9.09 -6.28 -3.72
N PHE A 87 9.58 -5.54 -4.70
CA PHE A 87 10.13 -6.13 -5.90
C PHE A 87 11.37 -7.00 -5.62
N PRO A 88 12.38 -6.52 -4.85
CA PRO A 88 13.51 -7.36 -4.46
C PRO A 88 13.13 -8.58 -3.62
N MET A 89 12.07 -8.49 -2.81
CA MET A 89 11.58 -9.63 -1.99
C MET A 89 11.22 -10.85 -2.84
N ARG A 90 10.84 -10.68 -4.09
CA ARG A 90 10.52 -11.77 -5.03
C ARG A 90 11.69 -12.77 -5.23
N LYS A 91 12.93 -12.37 -4.92
CA LYS A 91 14.11 -13.23 -5.00
C LYS A 91 14.27 -14.17 -3.80
N ASN A 92 13.49 -13.97 -2.72
CA ASN A 92 13.57 -14.79 -1.51
C ASN A 92 12.19 -15.01 -0.87
N MET A 93 11.40 -15.90 -1.45
CA MET A 93 10.04 -16.19 -0.98
C MET A 93 10.00 -16.85 0.40
N ASP A 94 11.06 -17.60 0.79
CA ASP A 94 11.16 -18.16 2.14
C ASP A 94 11.38 -17.04 3.17
N GLY A 95 12.25 -16.07 2.86
CA GLY A 95 12.40 -14.87 3.70
C GLY A 95 11.12 -14.07 3.80
N CYS A 96 10.31 -14.00 2.72
CA CYS A 96 8.98 -13.37 2.76
C CYS A 96 8.03 -14.11 3.69
N ARG A 97 8.01 -15.46 3.66
CA ARG A 97 7.19 -16.27 4.57
C ARG A 97 7.49 -15.93 6.03
N GLU A 98 8.75 -15.98 6.42
CA GLU A 98 9.17 -15.67 7.79
C GLU A 98 8.84 -14.24 8.20
N LEU A 99 9.11 -13.28 7.31
CA LEU A 99 8.81 -11.86 7.52
C LEU A 99 7.31 -11.64 7.78
N PHE A 100 6.45 -12.19 6.91
CA PHE A 100 5.01 -11.96 7.05
C PHE A 100 4.42 -12.74 8.23
N ASN A 101 4.92 -13.92 8.59
CA ASN A 101 4.54 -14.60 9.84
C ASN A 101 4.88 -13.75 11.08
N ASP A 102 6.07 -13.12 11.11
CA ASP A 102 6.43 -12.18 12.18
C ASP A 102 5.53 -10.93 12.21
N ILE A 103 5.21 -10.37 11.03
CA ILE A 103 4.32 -9.21 10.92
C ILE A 103 2.92 -9.55 11.46
N LEU A 104 2.39 -10.71 11.07
CA LEU A 104 1.08 -11.20 11.51
C LEU A 104 1.10 -11.72 12.95
N SER A 105 2.28 -11.95 13.53
CA SER A 105 2.47 -12.58 14.85
C SER A 105 1.78 -13.95 14.94
N LYS A 106 1.79 -14.69 13.85
CA LYS A 106 1.16 -16.01 13.68
C LYS A 106 1.98 -16.86 12.70
N GLU A 107 2.15 -18.14 12.99
CA GLU A 107 2.66 -19.15 12.05
C GLU A 107 1.54 -19.59 11.08
N GLU A 108 1.11 -18.69 10.25
CA GLU A 108 -0.05 -18.88 9.37
C GLU A 108 0.36 -19.23 7.93
N ILE A 109 1.46 -18.64 7.46
CA ILE A 109 1.89 -18.76 6.07
C ILE A 109 2.72 -20.02 5.89
N GLY A 110 2.18 -20.98 5.15
CA GLY A 110 2.92 -22.19 4.77
C GLY A 110 3.91 -21.90 3.61
N ARG A 111 3.47 -21.15 2.59
CA ARG A 111 4.30 -20.76 1.46
C ARG A 111 3.77 -19.48 0.79
N VAL A 112 4.64 -18.52 0.51
CA VAL A 112 4.34 -17.37 -0.35
C VAL A 112 4.36 -17.84 -1.81
N VAL A 113 3.32 -17.47 -2.57
CA VAL A 113 3.14 -17.87 -3.97
C VAL A 113 3.63 -16.77 -4.91
N SER A 114 3.17 -15.54 -4.70
CA SER A 114 3.57 -14.37 -5.48
C SER A 114 3.55 -13.09 -4.66
N ILE A 115 4.24 -12.08 -5.16
CA ILE A 115 4.16 -10.69 -4.71
C ILE A 115 3.90 -9.85 -5.95
N ASP A 116 2.72 -9.26 -6.03
CA ASP A 116 2.27 -8.49 -7.18
C ASP A 116 2.13 -7.01 -6.77
N ILE A 117 2.65 -6.10 -7.59
CA ILE A 117 2.57 -4.65 -7.37
C ILE A 117 1.48 -4.09 -8.26
N GLU A 118 0.65 -3.18 -7.72
CA GLU A 118 -0.53 -2.63 -8.40
C GLU A 118 -1.52 -3.75 -8.81
N PHE A 119 -1.92 -4.56 -7.82
CA PHE A 119 -2.81 -5.69 -8.04
C PHE A 119 -4.28 -5.35 -7.79
N HIS A 120 -5.13 -5.76 -8.70
CA HIS A 120 -6.59 -5.82 -8.49
C HIS A 120 -7.12 -7.19 -8.95
N PRO A 121 -8.12 -7.74 -8.26
CA PRO A 121 -8.72 -9.00 -8.67
C PRO A 121 -9.56 -8.81 -9.93
N GLU A 122 -9.58 -9.81 -10.80
CA GLU A 122 -10.37 -9.83 -12.02
C GLU A 122 -11.40 -10.97 -12.02
N PRO A 123 -12.57 -10.78 -12.65
CA PRO A 123 -13.04 -9.53 -13.27
C PRO A 123 -13.49 -8.51 -12.22
N ILE A 124 -13.14 -7.23 -12.40
CA ILE A 124 -13.37 -6.18 -11.40
C ILE A 124 -14.85 -6.01 -10.99
N GLU A 125 -15.76 -6.34 -11.91
CA GLU A 125 -17.22 -6.23 -11.72
C GLU A 125 -17.73 -7.18 -10.63
N GLU A 126 -17.04 -8.28 -10.39
CA GLU A 126 -17.40 -9.24 -9.34
C GLU A 126 -17.02 -8.76 -7.94
N TYR A 127 -16.09 -7.83 -7.83
CA TYR A 127 -15.60 -7.32 -6.53
C TYR A 127 -16.21 -5.96 -6.20
N LEU A 128 -15.42 -4.89 -6.17
CA LEU A 128 -15.95 -3.56 -5.87
C LEU A 128 -16.52 -2.85 -7.10
N ALA A 129 -16.37 -3.41 -8.30
CA ALA A 129 -16.80 -2.86 -9.59
C ALA A 129 -16.17 -1.50 -9.92
N ASP A 130 -15.01 -1.22 -9.37
CA ASP A 130 -14.20 -0.04 -9.68
C ASP A 130 -12.71 -0.42 -9.81
N HIS A 131 -11.85 0.55 -10.06
CA HIS A 131 -10.41 0.32 -10.24
C HIS A 131 -9.63 0.37 -8.92
N THR A 132 -10.24 -0.09 -7.80
CA THR A 132 -9.51 -0.23 -6.54
C THR A 132 -8.46 -1.32 -6.69
N ALA A 133 -7.21 -0.96 -6.40
CA ALA A 133 -6.07 -1.87 -6.43
C ALA A 133 -5.35 -1.84 -5.09
N PHE A 134 -4.63 -2.92 -4.77
CA PHE A 134 -3.63 -2.89 -3.71
C PHE A 134 -2.31 -2.37 -4.30
N ASP A 135 -1.61 -1.50 -3.60
CA ASP A 135 -0.25 -1.12 -3.99
C ASP A 135 0.66 -2.36 -4.06
N VAL A 136 0.43 -3.34 -3.15
CA VAL A 136 1.07 -4.66 -3.18
C VAL A 136 0.08 -5.73 -2.73
N TYR A 137 0.08 -6.86 -3.43
CA TYR A 137 -0.65 -8.05 -3.03
C TYR A 137 0.29 -9.24 -2.87
N VAL A 138 0.25 -9.88 -1.71
CA VAL A 138 1.00 -11.10 -1.42
C VAL A 138 0.04 -12.28 -1.43
N SER A 139 0.16 -13.13 -2.43
CA SER A 139 -0.58 -14.39 -2.50
C SER A 139 0.20 -15.47 -1.76
N TYR A 140 -0.48 -16.20 -0.89
CA TYR A 140 0.12 -17.29 -0.13
C TYR A 140 -0.84 -18.45 0.06
N VAL A 141 -0.31 -19.62 0.42
CA VAL A 141 -1.09 -20.73 0.96
C VAL A 141 -0.82 -20.86 2.45
N ASP A 142 -1.85 -21.09 3.23
CA ASP A 142 -1.73 -21.33 4.67
C ASP A 142 -1.15 -22.72 4.97
N MET A 143 -1.03 -23.05 6.25
CA MET A 143 -0.49 -24.34 6.69
C MET A 143 -1.34 -25.55 6.28
N ASP A 144 -2.63 -25.31 5.96
CA ASP A 144 -3.56 -26.34 5.46
C ASP A 144 -3.61 -26.39 3.93
N GLY A 145 -2.80 -25.56 3.22
CA GLY A 145 -2.75 -25.49 1.77
C GLY A 145 -3.86 -24.65 1.14
N ARG A 146 -4.62 -23.87 1.90
CA ARG A 146 -5.70 -23.02 1.40
C ARG A 146 -5.16 -21.69 0.88
N PRO A 147 -5.67 -21.16 -0.26
CA PRO A 147 -5.24 -19.87 -0.79
C PRO A 147 -5.65 -18.72 0.13
N CYS A 148 -4.72 -17.80 0.38
CA CYS A 148 -4.91 -16.63 1.22
C CYS A 148 -4.20 -15.43 0.62
N GLY A 149 -4.49 -14.22 1.12
CA GLY A 149 -3.92 -12.98 0.60
C GLY A 149 -3.61 -11.93 1.65
N ILE A 150 -2.58 -11.14 1.40
CA ILE A 150 -2.27 -9.91 2.13
C ILE A 150 -2.30 -8.76 1.13
N GLY A 151 -3.17 -7.77 1.34
CA GLY A 151 -3.18 -6.53 0.59
C GLY A 151 -2.48 -5.42 1.37
N ILE A 152 -1.56 -4.70 0.72
CA ILE A 152 -0.77 -3.66 1.37
C ILE A 152 -1.03 -2.33 0.67
N GLU A 153 -1.43 -1.33 1.44
CA GLU A 153 -1.52 0.07 1.04
C GLU A 153 -0.29 0.81 1.58
N VAL A 154 0.46 1.46 0.70
CA VAL A 154 1.72 2.13 1.04
C VAL A 154 1.52 3.64 1.07
N LYS A 155 1.82 4.26 2.20
CA LYS A 155 1.76 5.71 2.41
C LYS A 155 3.14 6.25 2.74
N TYR A 156 3.45 7.44 2.24
CA TYR A 156 4.69 8.13 2.59
C TYR A 156 4.39 9.53 3.15
N THR A 157 4.29 10.54 2.29
CA THR A 157 4.00 11.92 2.71
C THR A 157 2.53 12.30 2.54
N GLU A 158 1.72 11.37 2.13
CA GLU A 158 0.29 11.56 1.95
C GLU A 158 -0.42 11.67 3.30
N LYS A 159 -1.55 12.34 3.31
CA LYS A 159 -2.47 12.43 4.44
C LYS A 159 -3.82 11.82 4.06
N GLU A 160 -4.60 12.60 3.34
CA GLU A 160 -5.95 12.27 2.93
C GLU A 160 -6.14 12.68 1.46
N TYR A 161 -6.97 11.94 0.75
CA TYR A 161 -7.35 12.31 -0.61
C TYR A 161 -8.81 12.76 -0.64
N PRO A 162 -9.09 14.00 -1.09
CA PRO A 162 -10.45 14.45 -1.29
C PRO A 162 -11.19 13.55 -2.28
N LEU A 163 -12.41 13.15 -1.92
CA LEU A 163 -13.31 12.47 -2.84
C LEU A 163 -13.72 13.45 -3.93
N LYS A 164 -13.49 13.08 -5.19
CA LYS A 164 -13.76 13.95 -6.34
C LYS A 164 -15.06 13.53 -7.02
N GLU A 165 -15.98 14.46 -7.16
CA GLU A 165 -17.20 14.29 -7.92
C GLU A 165 -16.90 13.85 -9.37
N GLY A 166 -17.76 12.99 -9.92
CA GLY A 166 -17.64 12.46 -11.29
C GLY A 166 -16.60 11.33 -11.45
N THR A 167 -15.94 10.91 -10.38
CA THR A 167 -15.08 9.71 -10.43
C THR A 167 -15.91 8.44 -10.19
N SER A 168 -15.43 7.30 -10.69
CA SER A 168 -16.05 5.99 -10.40
C SER A 168 -16.17 5.76 -8.90
N GLU A 169 -15.13 6.07 -8.15
CA GLU A 169 -15.13 6.00 -6.68
C GLU A 169 -16.27 6.83 -6.04
N TYR A 170 -16.47 8.07 -6.52
CA TYR A 170 -17.55 8.93 -6.02
C TYR A 170 -18.92 8.28 -6.25
N ASN A 171 -19.17 7.79 -7.45
CA ASN A 171 -20.43 7.18 -7.84
C ASN A 171 -20.73 5.87 -7.08
N HIS A 172 -19.71 5.21 -6.49
CA HIS A 172 -19.91 4.02 -5.68
C HIS A 172 -20.23 4.30 -4.20
N VAL A 173 -20.01 5.54 -3.76
CA VAL A 173 -20.18 5.89 -2.34
C VAL A 173 -21.11 7.08 -2.09
N LYS A 174 -21.56 7.77 -3.17
CA LYS A 174 -22.44 8.93 -3.11
C LYS A 174 -23.63 8.76 -4.06
N ASP A 175 -24.82 9.28 -3.66
CA ASP A 175 -25.97 9.45 -4.54
C ASP A 175 -25.89 10.77 -5.32
N ASP A 176 -26.92 11.03 -6.16
CA ASP A 176 -27.01 12.22 -7.00
C ASP A 176 -27.12 13.53 -6.19
N ASP A 177 -27.57 13.45 -4.95
CA ASP A 177 -27.67 14.59 -4.01
C ASP A 177 -26.38 14.76 -3.16
N GLY A 178 -25.38 13.91 -3.35
CA GLY A 178 -24.11 13.92 -2.61
C GLY A 178 -24.16 13.29 -1.22
N ASN A 179 -25.27 12.63 -0.86
CA ASN A 179 -25.35 11.89 0.40
C ASN A 179 -24.60 10.57 0.29
N THR A 180 -24.12 10.06 1.42
CA THR A 180 -23.46 8.75 1.44
C THR A 180 -24.46 7.63 1.17
N ARG A 181 -24.24 6.95 0.05
CA ARG A 181 -25.01 5.78 -0.38
C ARG A 181 -24.04 4.78 -1.02
N LEU A 182 -23.80 3.70 -0.31
CA LEU A 182 -22.90 2.66 -0.83
C LEU A 182 -23.57 1.90 -1.98
N PHE A 183 -22.83 1.72 -3.07
CA PHE A 183 -23.23 0.83 -4.15
C PHE A 183 -23.33 -0.62 -3.63
N PRO A 184 -24.16 -1.50 -4.24
CA PRO A 184 -24.41 -2.84 -3.72
C PRO A 184 -23.13 -3.65 -3.42
N ASN A 185 -22.11 -3.58 -4.28
CA ASN A 185 -20.85 -4.31 -4.06
C ASN A 185 -20.10 -3.82 -2.81
N TYR A 186 -20.03 -2.51 -2.63
CA TYR A 186 -19.43 -1.89 -1.45
C TYR A 186 -20.20 -2.22 -0.17
N LEU A 187 -21.54 -2.13 -0.25
CA LEU A 187 -22.41 -2.44 0.88
C LEU A 187 -22.29 -3.92 1.27
N ASN A 188 -22.35 -4.83 0.29
CA ASN A 188 -22.26 -6.26 0.51
C ASN A 188 -20.89 -6.65 1.11
N ALA A 189 -19.78 -6.09 0.56
CA ALA A 189 -18.46 -6.36 1.09
C ALA A 189 -18.29 -5.78 2.51
N THR A 190 -18.84 -4.59 2.79
CA THR A 190 -18.76 -3.97 4.11
C THR A 190 -19.53 -4.78 5.16
N LEU A 191 -20.78 -5.11 4.89
CA LEU A 191 -21.65 -5.83 5.84
C LEU A 191 -21.31 -7.33 5.90
N GLY A 192 -21.09 -7.95 4.73
CA GLY A 192 -20.82 -9.41 4.63
C GLY A 192 -19.47 -9.82 5.20
N SER A 193 -18.49 -8.93 5.25
CA SER A 193 -17.18 -9.21 5.85
C SER A 193 -17.25 -9.48 7.35
N GLY A 194 -18.20 -8.88 8.06
CA GLY A 194 -18.21 -8.87 9.52
C GLY A 194 -17.06 -8.12 10.17
N TYR A 195 -16.29 -7.31 9.39
CA TYR A 195 -15.10 -6.60 9.88
C TYR A 195 -15.41 -5.36 10.70
N TYR A 196 -16.60 -4.82 10.60
CA TYR A 196 -16.98 -3.59 11.28
C TYR A 196 -17.96 -3.86 12.42
N LYS A 197 -17.84 -3.08 13.48
CA LYS A 197 -18.80 -3.10 14.59
C LYS A 197 -20.20 -2.72 14.11
N GLU A 198 -21.21 -3.26 14.76
CA GLU A 198 -22.60 -2.87 14.50
C GLU A 198 -22.78 -1.35 14.72
N GLY A 199 -23.49 -0.69 13.80
CA GLY A 199 -23.78 0.75 13.87
C GLY A 199 -22.67 1.69 13.42
N VAL A 200 -21.56 1.16 12.88
CA VAL A 200 -20.53 2.03 12.27
C VAL A 200 -21.13 2.81 11.10
N SER A 201 -21.03 4.15 11.17
CA SER A 201 -21.56 5.03 10.13
C SER A 201 -20.81 4.87 8.80
N HIS A 202 -21.53 4.70 7.70
CA HIS A 202 -20.98 4.72 6.36
C HIS A 202 -20.33 6.07 6.02
N ASP A 203 -20.86 7.20 6.51
CA ASP A 203 -20.25 8.53 6.35
C ASP A 203 -18.81 8.55 6.90
N LEU A 204 -18.60 7.89 8.03
CA LEU A 204 -17.29 7.80 8.65
C LEU A 204 -16.33 6.96 7.80
N LEU A 205 -16.77 5.80 7.29
CA LEU A 205 -15.97 4.94 6.41
C LEU A 205 -15.61 5.63 5.09
N VAL A 206 -16.55 6.38 4.50
CA VAL A 206 -16.38 7.14 3.25
C VAL A 206 -15.57 8.44 3.45
N SER A 207 -15.33 8.86 4.70
CA SER A 207 -14.55 10.07 4.98
C SER A 207 -13.17 10.04 4.30
N ASN A 208 -12.63 11.20 3.98
CA ASN A 208 -11.28 11.31 3.41
C ASN A 208 -10.21 10.58 4.23
N LYS A 209 -10.40 10.52 5.55
CA LYS A 209 -9.49 9.87 6.49
C LYS A 209 -9.43 8.36 6.30
N PHE A 210 -10.57 7.69 6.13
CA PHE A 210 -10.64 6.22 6.18
C PHE A 210 -10.90 5.58 4.83
N ARG A 211 -11.40 6.32 3.85
CA ARG A 211 -11.91 5.76 2.59
C ARG A 211 -10.92 4.82 1.89
N GLN A 212 -9.64 5.21 1.76
CA GLN A 212 -8.66 4.34 1.10
C GLN A 212 -8.37 3.07 1.91
N ILE A 213 -8.21 3.21 3.24
CA ILE A 213 -7.97 2.08 4.13
C ILE A 213 -9.15 1.12 4.10
N TRP A 214 -10.37 1.68 4.20
CA TRP A 214 -11.61 0.91 4.13
C TRP A 214 -11.77 0.20 2.79
N ARG A 215 -11.55 0.89 1.66
CA ARG A 215 -11.68 0.30 0.33
C ARG A 215 -10.74 -0.89 0.13
N ASN A 216 -9.48 -0.77 0.53
CA ASN A 216 -8.54 -1.89 0.47
C ASN A 216 -8.95 -3.03 1.38
N HIS A 217 -9.46 -2.74 2.57
CA HIS A 217 -9.91 -3.76 3.50
C HIS A 217 -11.13 -4.53 2.95
N ILE A 218 -12.13 -3.84 2.38
CA ILE A 218 -13.31 -4.49 1.82
C ILE A 218 -13.05 -5.11 0.43
N LEU A 219 -12.04 -4.67 -0.33
CA LEU A 219 -11.64 -5.34 -1.56
C LEU A 219 -11.15 -6.78 -1.25
N GLY A 220 -10.30 -6.93 -0.25
CA GLY A 220 -9.87 -8.25 0.21
C GLY A 220 -11.02 -9.06 0.82
N ALA A 221 -11.93 -8.41 1.57
CA ALA A 221 -13.12 -9.06 2.08
C ALA A 221 -14.00 -9.61 0.94
N SER A 222 -14.16 -8.86 -0.15
CA SER A 222 -14.93 -9.32 -1.31
C SER A 222 -14.32 -10.56 -1.95
N MET A 223 -12.97 -10.66 -2.01
CA MET A 223 -12.28 -11.86 -2.50
C MET A 223 -12.56 -13.10 -1.62
N VAL A 224 -12.65 -12.90 -0.29
CA VAL A 224 -13.06 -13.98 0.64
C VAL A 224 -14.51 -14.38 0.44
N LEU A 225 -15.43 -13.41 0.33
CA LEU A 225 -16.85 -13.64 0.12
C LEU A 225 -17.16 -14.38 -1.18
N HIS A 226 -16.38 -14.15 -2.23
CA HIS A 226 -16.48 -14.87 -3.51
C HIS A 226 -15.76 -16.24 -3.51
N GLY A 227 -15.08 -16.59 -2.42
CA GLY A 227 -14.41 -17.87 -2.29
C GLY A 227 -13.10 -18.01 -3.08
N ASN A 228 -12.54 -16.91 -3.58
CA ASN A 228 -11.26 -16.92 -4.30
C ASN A 228 -10.08 -17.18 -3.35
N ILE A 229 -10.18 -16.68 -2.12
CA ILE A 229 -9.24 -16.91 -1.04
C ILE A 229 -9.98 -17.27 0.24
N HIS A 230 -9.31 -18.03 1.10
CA HIS A 230 -9.86 -18.47 2.38
C HIS A 230 -9.77 -17.36 3.45
N ARG A 231 -8.71 -16.57 3.42
CA ARG A 231 -8.43 -15.51 4.40
C ARG A 231 -7.72 -14.34 3.75
N PHE A 232 -7.96 -13.15 4.30
CA PHE A 232 -7.33 -11.91 3.87
C PHE A 232 -6.85 -11.08 5.06
N THR A 233 -5.70 -10.44 4.91
CA THR A 233 -5.22 -9.41 5.83
C THR A 233 -4.89 -8.14 5.08
N SER A 234 -5.42 -7.01 5.55
CA SER A 234 -5.10 -5.68 5.05
C SER A 234 -3.97 -5.07 5.88
N ILE A 235 -2.93 -4.58 5.23
CA ILE A 235 -1.83 -3.85 5.87
C ILE A 235 -1.81 -2.42 5.35
N THR A 236 -1.80 -1.43 6.25
CA THR A 236 -1.43 -0.06 5.89
C THR A 236 0.01 0.18 6.35
N LEU A 237 0.91 0.45 5.40
CA LEU A 237 2.33 0.66 5.61
C LEU A 237 2.69 2.14 5.48
N PHE A 238 3.29 2.74 6.52
CA PHE A 238 3.57 4.17 6.60
C PHE A 238 4.80 4.46 7.48
N PRO A 239 5.47 5.63 7.33
CA PRO A 239 6.52 6.07 8.26
C PRO A 239 5.94 6.36 9.65
N GLU A 240 6.56 5.91 10.72
CA GLU A 240 6.12 6.18 12.09
C GLU A 240 5.98 7.69 12.37
N ALA A 241 6.88 8.48 11.78
CA ALA A 241 6.86 9.93 11.87
C ALA A 241 5.65 10.59 11.18
N ASN A 242 4.90 9.90 10.33
CA ASN A 242 3.65 10.40 9.75
C ASN A 242 2.52 10.33 10.79
N VAL A 243 2.45 11.34 11.64
CA VAL A 243 1.52 11.43 12.78
C VAL A 243 0.04 11.34 12.39
N HIS A 244 -0.29 11.64 11.12
CA HIS A 244 -1.65 11.44 10.64
C HIS A 244 -2.05 9.97 10.68
N PHE A 245 -1.14 9.07 10.28
CA PHE A 245 -1.39 7.63 10.35
C PHE A 245 -1.09 7.06 11.72
N SER A 246 0.06 7.37 12.31
CA SER A 246 0.50 6.73 13.56
C SER A 246 -0.34 7.13 14.78
N GLU A 247 -0.81 8.38 14.87
CA GLU A 247 -1.50 8.90 16.06
C GLU A 247 -3.01 9.13 15.86
N ASP A 248 -3.49 9.20 14.60
CA ASP A 248 -4.89 9.56 14.33
C ASP A 248 -5.63 8.49 13.49
N ALA A 249 -5.27 8.28 12.24
CA ALA A 249 -6.07 7.46 11.34
C ALA A 249 -6.07 5.97 11.73
N MET A 250 -4.91 5.38 12.01
CA MET A 250 -4.82 3.94 12.33
C MET A 250 -5.48 3.58 13.66
N PRO A 251 -5.21 4.30 14.79
CA PRO A 251 -5.90 4.01 16.04
C PRO A 251 -7.42 4.13 15.92
N LYS A 252 -7.90 5.21 15.30
CA LYS A 252 -9.33 5.44 15.13
C LYS A 252 -9.99 4.45 14.17
N TYR A 253 -9.30 4.01 13.11
CA TYR A 253 -9.82 2.98 12.23
C TYR A 253 -9.97 1.64 12.98
N ALA A 254 -8.98 1.27 13.79
CA ALA A 254 -9.04 0.07 14.62
C ALA A 254 -10.21 0.08 15.63
N GLU A 255 -10.66 1.26 16.09
CA GLU A 255 -11.83 1.41 16.95
C GLU A 255 -13.15 1.06 16.24
N LEU A 256 -13.21 1.19 14.91
CA LEU A 256 -14.39 0.84 14.10
C LEU A 256 -14.51 -0.66 13.87
N LEU A 257 -13.42 -1.40 14.03
CA LEU A 257 -13.35 -2.81 13.70
C LEU A 257 -13.94 -3.70 14.81
N SER A 258 -14.65 -4.73 14.37
CA SER A 258 -15.01 -5.91 15.18
C SER A 258 -13.75 -6.72 15.54
N ASP A 259 -13.90 -7.80 16.29
CA ASP A 259 -12.76 -8.69 16.57
C ASP A 259 -12.24 -9.34 15.27
N ALA A 260 -13.12 -9.82 14.39
CA ALA A 260 -12.73 -10.33 13.07
C ALA A 260 -12.01 -9.28 12.20
N GLY A 261 -12.50 -8.04 12.23
CA GLY A 261 -11.85 -6.92 11.53
C GLY A 261 -10.46 -6.61 12.07
N ARG A 262 -10.26 -6.69 13.37
CA ARG A 262 -8.94 -6.49 14.00
C ARG A 262 -7.95 -7.59 13.66
N GLU A 263 -8.42 -8.83 13.56
CA GLU A 263 -7.59 -9.95 13.13
C GLU A 263 -7.16 -9.87 11.66
N SER A 264 -7.93 -9.17 10.83
CA SER A 264 -7.69 -8.98 9.40
C SER A 264 -7.02 -7.64 9.04
N PHE A 265 -6.58 -6.86 10.02
CA PHE A 265 -6.00 -5.53 9.79
C PHE A 265 -4.71 -5.30 10.58
N VAL A 266 -3.66 -4.80 9.90
CA VAL A 266 -2.37 -4.47 10.50
C VAL A 266 -1.96 -3.05 10.12
N ALA A 267 -1.70 -2.20 11.12
CA ALA A 267 -0.97 -0.94 10.94
C ALA A 267 0.54 -1.23 11.09
N LEU A 268 1.31 -1.03 10.03
CA LEU A 268 2.72 -1.36 9.97
C LEU A 268 3.55 -0.12 9.67
N THR A 269 4.59 0.14 10.49
CA THR A 269 5.51 1.25 10.21
C THR A 269 6.70 0.78 9.37
N TYR A 270 7.30 1.70 8.59
CA TYR A 270 8.54 1.42 7.85
C TYR A 270 9.64 0.96 8.79
N GLU A 271 9.74 1.60 9.95
CA GLU A 271 10.74 1.30 10.99
C GLU A 271 10.63 -0.14 11.46
N ARG A 272 9.40 -0.61 11.75
CA ARG A 272 9.16 -2.01 12.13
C ARG A 272 9.45 -2.97 10.97
N LEU A 273 8.97 -2.66 9.77
CA LEU A 273 9.21 -3.48 8.58
C LEU A 273 10.70 -3.65 8.30
N PHE A 274 11.46 -2.55 8.23
CA PHE A 274 12.89 -2.61 7.91
C PHE A 274 13.71 -3.33 8.99
N LYS A 275 13.33 -3.17 10.26
CA LYS A 275 13.93 -3.94 11.37
C LYS A 275 13.69 -5.45 11.23
N LEU A 276 12.51 -5.86 10.79
CA LEU A 276 12.24 -7.28 10.54
C LEU A 276 12.98 -7.78 9.29
N MET A 277 13.05 -6.98 8.23
CA MET A 277 13.78 -7.33 7.01
C MET A 277 15.24 -7.63 7.26
N GLU A 278 15.91 -6.96 8.19
CA GLU A 278 17.31 -7.26 8.59
C GLU A 278 17.52 -8.72 9.04
N ARG A 279 16.47 -9.37 9.53
CA ARG A 279 16.56 -10.75 9.99
C ARG A 279 16.47 -11.75 8.86
N TYR A 280 15.65 -11.46 7.83
CA TYR A 280 15.26 -12.43 6.81
C TYR A 280 15.89 -12.18 5.44
N PHE A 281 16.37 -10.96 5.17
CA PHE A 281 16.93 -10.56 3.88
C PHE A 281 18.41 -10.18 4.00
N LYS A 282 19.26 -11.17 4.27
CA LYS A 282 20.71 -11.00 4.40
C LYS A 282 21.45 -11.03 3.07
N ILE A 283 20.77 -11.29 1.96
CA ILE A 283 21.37 -11.54 0.64
C ILE A 283 21.97 -10.26 0.05
N ASP A 284 21.40 -9.11 0.39
CA ASP A 284 21.92 -7.80 -0.01
C ASP A 284 21.87 -6.86 1.22
N GLU A 285 22.97 -6.82 1.97
CA GLU A 285 23.09 -5.97 3.16
C GLU A 285 22.90 -4.47 2.82
N GLY A 286 23.21 -4.06 1.59
CA GLY A 286 23.02 -2.68 1.12
C GLY A 286 21.58 -2.30 0.89
N TRP A 287 20.67 -3.26 0.63
CA TRP A 287 19.29 -2.94 0.29
C TRP A 287 18.50 -2.39 1.49
N VAL A 288 18.53 -3.07 2.63
CA VAL A 288 17.79 -2.60 3.82
C VAL A 288 18.38 -1.28 4.32
N GLU A 289 19.71 -1.14 4.26
CA GLU A 289 20.39 0.12 4.59
C GLU A 289 19.96 1.27 3.64
N TYR A 290 19.88 1.01 2.33
CA TYR A 290 19.35 1.97 1.36
C TYR A 290 17.91 2.41 1.71
N LEU A 291 17.02 1.46 2.06
CA LEU A 291 15.65 1.77 2.42
C LEU A 291 15.57 2.65 3.68
N LYS A 292 16.37 2.34 4.70
CA LYS A 292 16.48 3.15 5.91
C LYS A 292 16.98 4.55 5.60
N ASN A 293 18.12 4.64 4.91
CA ASN A 293 18.72 5.92 4.54
C ASN A 293 17.80 6.79 3.67
N ARG A 294 16.90 6.18 2.94
CA ARG A 294 16.01 6.91 2.04
C ARG A 294 14.68 7.31 2.68
N TYR A 295 14.11 6.48 3.53
CA TYR A 295 12.72 6.66 3.96
C TYR A 295 12.54 6.96 5.46
N ILE A 296 13.60 6.82 6.28
CA ILE A 296 13.58 7.12 7.72
C ILE A 296 14.45 8.34 8.03
N PHE A 297 13.95 9.31 8.83
CA PHE A 297 14.61 10.57 9.12
C PHE A 297 14.17 11.18 10.45
#